data_fd93c446a1984e0919aa59aef40c965f
#
_entry.id   fd93c446a1984e0919aa59aef40c965f
#
_cell.length_a   1.000
_cell.length_b   1.000
_cell.length_c   1.000
_cell.angle_alpha   90.00
_cell.angle_beta   90.00
_cell.angle_gamma   90.00
#
_symmetry.space_group_name_H-M   'P 1'
#
loop_
_entity.id
_entity.type
_entity.pdbx_description
1 polymer ?
#
loop_
_entity_poly.entity_id
_entity_poly.type
_entity_poly.pdbx_seq_one_letter_code
_entity_poly.pdbx_strand_id
1 'polypeptide(L)'
;YESRTTVSLNHKIEMFNQEEIKIFSDCGFTNIFFGETVAGTRMPALTYLVGFDNMEARDKAWAKFVASPDFNRIKVKPGWTDPEAVSNIHGAFLRPLPFSAIR
;
A
#
# COMPACT_ATOMS: atom_id res chain seq x y z
N TYR A 1 -3.90 4.96 -1.81
CA TYR A 1 -3.30 6.20 -1.30
C TYR A 1 -3.48 7.33 -2.29
N GLU A 2 -4.28 8.29 -1.94
CA GLU A 2 -4.50 9.50 -2.71
C GLU A 2 -3.44 10.55 -2.35
N SER A 3 -2.91 11.25 -3.35
CA SER A 3 -1.91 12.30 -3.17
C SER A 3 -2.47 13.63 -3.65
N ARG A 4 -1.91 14.74 -3.16
CA ARG A 4 -2.37 16.08 -3.56
C ARG A 4 -1.90 16.47 -4.96
N THR A 5 -0.73 15.98 -5.37
CA THR A 5 -0.11 16.32 -6.65
C THR A 5 0.51 15.08 -7.27
N THR A 6 0.78 15.14 -8.58
CA THR A 6 1.53 14.09 -9.28
C THR A 6 2.94 13.93 -8.72
N VAL A 7 3.59 15.01 -8.31
CA VAL A 7 4.91 14.95 -7.67
C VAL A 7 4.85 14.16 -6.35
N SER A 8 3.86 14.45 -5.51
CA SER A 8 3.65 13.72 -4.25
C SER A 8 3.37 12.23 -4.50
N LEU A 9 2.56 11.92 -5.52
CA LEU A 9 2.29 10.55 -5.90
C LEU A 9 3.56 9.83 -6.36
N ASN A 10 4.40 10.49 -7.15
CA ASN A 10 5.66 9.90 -7.61
C ASN A 10 6.58 9.54 -6.43
N HIS A 11 6.60 10.36 -5.40
CA HIS A 11 7.34 10.04 -4.17
C HIS A 11 6.80 8.76 -3.49
N LYS A 12 5.48 8.60 -3.45
CA LYS A 12 4.86 7.40 -2.88
C LYS A 12 5.14 6.15 -3.73
N ILE A 13 5.04 6.27 -5.04
CA ILE A 13 5.37 5.19 -5.98
C ILE A 13 6.83 4.78 -5.83
N GLU A 14 7.74 5.74 -5.74
CA GLU A 14 9.16 5.49 -5.53
C GLU A 14 9.41 4.73 -4.22
N MET A 15 8.77 5.14 -3.13
CA MET A 15 8.85 4.47 -1.83
C MET A 15 8.42 3.00 -1.92
N PHE A 16 7.29 2.72 -2.59
CA PHE A 16 6.82 1.36 -2.81
C PHE A 16 7.79 0.56 -3.66
N ASN A 17 8.22 1.13 -4.79
CA ASN A 17 9.10 0.45 -5.73
C ASN A 17 10.47 0.12 -5.13
N GLN A 18 11.03 1.00 -4.33
CA GLN A 18 12.36 0.80 -3.75
C GLN A 18 12.34 -0.11 -2.54
N GLU A 19 11.36 0.02 -1.63
CA GLU A 19 11.44 -0.64 -0.34
C GLU A 19 10.13 -1.21 0.20
N GLU A 20 9.01 -0.51 0.08
CA GLU A 20 7.80 -0.86 0.82
C GLU A 20 7.17 -2.19 0.39
N ILE A 21 7.22 -2.52 -0.91
CA ILE A 21 6.72 -3.81 -1.41
C ILE A 21 7.48 -4.98 -0.77
N LYS A 22 8.79 -4.86 -0.65
CA LYS A 22 9.61 -5.88 0.01
C LYS A 22 9.26 -6.00 1.49
N ILE A 23 9.05 -4.87 2.17
CA ILE A 23 8.66 -4.85 3.58
C ILE A 23 7.29 -5.53 3.76
N PHE A 24 6.34 -5.28 2.88
CA PHE A 24 5.06 -5.97 2.87
C PHE A 24 5.24 -7.49 2.78
N SER A 25 6.06 -7.95 1.83
CA SER A 25 6.34 -9.39 1.67
C SER A 25 6.95 -9.99 2.93
N ASP A 26 7.92 -9.30 3.53
CA ASP A 26 8.60 -9.75 4.75
C ASP A 26 7.65 -9.81 5.97
N CYS A 27 6.60 -9.01 5.95
CA CYS A 27 5.61 -8.96 7.02
C CYS A 27 4.43 -9.94 6.85
N GLY A 28 4.40 -10.70 5.76
CA GLY A 28 3.37 -11.70 5.50
C GLY A 28 2.22 -11.23 4.61
N PHE A 29 2.38 -10.10 3.92
CA PHE A 29 1.43 -9.65 2.91
C PHE A 29 1.60 -10.48 1.63
N THR A 30 0.48 -10.89 1.02
CA THR A 30 0.50 -11.40 -0.35
C THR A 30 0.27 -10.24 -1.29
N ASN A 31 1.31 -9.80 -1.98
CA ASN A 31 1.25 -8.70 -2.92
C ASN A 31 0.63 -9.19 -4.23
N ILE A 32 -0.54 -8.65 -4.60
CA ILE A 32 -1.30 -9.10 -5.76
C ILE A 32 -1.15 -8.11 -6.91
N PHE A 33 -1.39 -6.83 -6.64
CA PHE A 33 -1.39 -5.79 -7.68
C PHE A 33 -1.04 -4.42 -7.10
N PHE A 34 -0.27 -3.66 -7.86
CA PHE A 34 0.03 -2.25 -7.57
C PHE A 34 -0.11 -1.47 -8.87
N GLY A 35 -0.81 -0.34 -8.83
CA GLY A 35 -1.02 0.47 -10.01
C GLY A 35 -1.24 1.94 -9.68
N GLU A 36 -1.01 2.78 -10.68
CA GLU A 36 -1.39 4.19 -10.63
C GLU A 36 -2.80 4.34 -11.21
N THR A 37 -3.66 5.07 -10.52
CA THR A 37 -4.99 5.37 -11.05
C THR A 37 -4.88 6.39 -12.18
N VAL A 38 -5.23 5.98 -13.39
CA VAL A 38 -5.17 6.85 -14.58
C VAL A 38 -6.52 7.44 -14.96
N ALA A 39 -7.61 6.86 -14.43
CA ALA A 39 -8.97 7.38 -14.60
C ALA A 39 -9.80 6.95 -13.41
N GLY A 40 -10.51 7.87 -12.78
CA GLY A 40 -11.33 7.59 -11.61
C GLY A 40 -11.59 8.84 -10.79
N THR A 41 -12.29 8.68 -9.66
CA THR A 41 -12.76 9.79 -8.82
C THR A 41 -11.74 10.27 -7.79
N ARG A 42 -10.68 9.49 -7.53
CA ARG A 42 -9.70 9.75 -6.46
C ARG A 42 -8.28 9.76 -7.06
N MET A 43 -7.99 10.81 -7.77
CA MET A 43 -6.72 10.98 -8.46
C MET A 43 -6.02 12.26 -7.99
N PRO A 44 -4.68 12.27 -8.01
CA PRO A 44 -3.76 11.18 -8.31
C PRO A 44 -3.68 10.17 -7.18
N ALA A 45 -3.54 8.89 -7.48
CA ALA A 45 -3.56 7.83 -6.46
C ALA A 45 -2.71 6.62 -6.83
N LEU A 46 -2.08 6.02 -5.83
CA LEU A 46 -1.55 4.67 -5.87
C LEU A 46 -2.65 3.72 -5.37
N THR A 47 -3.01 2.77 -6.21
CA THR A 47 -4.02 1.75 -5.90
C THR A 47 -3.34 0.39 -5.84
N TYR A 48 -3.59 -0.37 -4.78
CA TYR A 48 -3.01 -1.70 -4.68
C TYR A 48 -3.97 -2.70 -4.06
N LEU A 49 -3.72 -3.96 -4.32
CA LEU A 49 -4.45 -5.09 -3.79
C LEU A 49 -3.47 -6.04 -3.10
N VAL A 50 -3.72 -6.31 -1.84
CA VAL A 50 -2.97 -7.30 -1.07
C VAL A 50 -3.92 -8.33 -0.49
N GLY A 51 -3.45 -9.56 -0.34
CA GLY A 51 -4.26 -10.67 0.12
C GLY A 51 -3.79 -11.24 1.45
N PHE A 52 -4.74 -11.80 2.19
CA PHE A 52 -4.50 -12.50 3.47
C PHE A 52 -5.45 -13.70 3.55
N ASP A 53 -5.06 -14.73 4.28
CA ASP A 53 -5.89 -15.93 4.45
C ASP A 53 -7.19 -15.62 5.19
N ASN A 54 -7.14 -14.70 6.16
CA ASN A 54 -8.29 -14.26 6.95
C ASN A 54 -7.99 -12.91 7.62
N MET A 55 -8.97 -12.36 8.33
CA MET A 55 -8.82 -11.06 9.00
C MET A 55 -7.78 -11.11 10.13
N GLU A 56 -7.66 -12.24 10.83
CA GLU A 56 -6.64 -12.39 11.87
C GLU A 56 -5.23 -12.32 11.29
N ALA A 57 -4.98 -13.02 10.17
CA ALA A 57 -3.70 -12.96 9.46
C ALA A 57 -3.40 -11.54 8.96
N ARG A 58 -4.42 -10.84 8.47
CA ARG A 58 -4.31 -9.43 8.06
C ARG A 58 -3.87 -8.54 9.22
N ASP A 59 -4.53 -8.67 10.37
CA ASP A 59 -4.25 -7.82 11.52
C ASP A 59 -2.83 -8.07 12.07
N LYS A 60 -2.39 -9.32 12.09
CA LYS A 60 -1.02 -9.68 12.47
C LYS A 60 0.02 -9.11 11.51
N ALA A 61 -0.24 -9.20 10.21
CA ALA A 61 0.67 -8.69 9.19
C ALA A 61 0.81 -7.16 9.28
N TRP A 62 -0.29 -6.45 9.47
CA TRP A 62 -0.25 -4.99 9.66
C TRP A 62 0.45 -4.59 10.95
N ALA A 63 0.23 -5.30 12.06
CA ALA A 63 0.94 -5.04 13.31
C ALA A 63 2.45 -5.22 13.14
N LYS A 64 2.86 -6.27 12.44
CA LYS A 64 4.26 -6.54 12.13
C LYS A 64 4.86 -5.45 11.23
N PHE A 65 4.11 -4.99 10.23
CA PHE A 65 4.53 -3.93 9.33
C PHE A 65 4.76 -2.61 10.08
N VAL A 66 3.80 -2.20 10.90
CA VAL A 66 3.90 -0.95 11.68
C VAL A 66 5.08 -0.99 12.66
N ALA A 67 5.39 -2.16 13.21
CA ALA A 67 6.52 -2.35 14.11
C ALA A 67 7.86 -2.60 13.39
N SER A 68 7.85 -2.76 12.07
CA SER A 68 9.05 -3.07 11.28
C SER A 68 10.10 -1.96 11.41
N PRO A 69 11.36 -2.29 11.76
CA PRO A 69 12.43 -1.31 11.75
C PRO A 69 12.68 -0.68 10.38
N ASP A 70 12.52 -1.47 9.32
CA ASP A 70 12.69 -0.99 7.95
C ASP A 70 11.63 0.03 7.57
N PHE A 71 10.35 -0.24 7.88
CA PHE A 71 9.29 0.73 7.64
C PHE A 71 9.49 1.99 8.47
N ASN A 72 9.83 1.86 9.75
CA ASN A 72 10.08 3.00 10.64
C ASN A 72 11.24 3.86 10.16
N ARG A 73 12.22 3.27 9.48
CA ARG A 73 13.33 3.98 8.86
C ARG A 73 12.89 4.77 7.63
N ILE A 74 12.10 4.16 6.75
CA ILE A 74 11.74 4.79 5.46
C ILE A 74 10.60 5.80 5.58
N LYS A 75 9.68 5.62 6.51
CA LYS A 75 8.51 6.52 6.65
C LYS A 75 8.87 7.96 7.02
N VAL A 76 10.08 8.19 7.53
CA VAL A 76 10.56 9.54 7.91
C VAL A 76 11.51 10.14 6.87
N LYS A 77 11.80 9.42 5.78
CA LYS A 77 12.65 9.91 4.71
C LYS A 77 12.00 11.13 4.03
N PRO A 78 12.75 12.22 3.76
CA PRO A 78 12.17 13.38 3.08
C PRO A 78 11.49 13.02 1.76
N GLY A 79 10.28 13.53 1.54
CA GLY A 79 9.43 13.23 0.39
C GLY A 79 8.57 11.97 0.55
N TRP A 80 8.90 11.08 1.49
CA TRP A 80 8.19 9.81 1.71
C TRP A 80 7.27 9.82 2.92
N THR A 81 7.29 10.87 3.72
CA THR A 81 6.39 10.97 4.89
C THR A 81 4.94 11.06 4.43
N ASP A 82 4.01 10.53 5.22
CA ASP A 82 2.58 10.59 4.89
C ASP A 82 2.10 12.02 4.66
N PRO A 83 2.45 13.03 5.51
CA PRO A 83 2.04 14.41 5.24
C PRO A 83 2.52 14.96 3.88
N GLU A 84 3.67 14.50 3.38
CA GLU A 84 4.22 14.94 2.09
C GLU A 84 3.63 14.15 0.90
N ALA A 85 3.42 12.85 1.06
CA ALA A 85 3.10 11.95 -0.05
C ALA A 85 1.62 11.57 -0.14
N VAL A 86 0.87 11.62 0.96
CA VAL A 86 -0.50 11.10 1.04
C VAL A 86 -1.45 12.17 1.56
N SER A 87 -2.54 12.43 0.81
CA SER A 87 -3.61 13.34 1.25
C SER A 87 -4.80 12.59 1.86
N ASN A 88 -5.03 11.37 1.43
CA ASN A 88 -6.14 10.55 1.90
C ASN A 88 -5.87 9.06 1.67
N ILE A 89 -6.47 8.21 2.50
CA ILE A 89 -6.36 6.76 2.38
C ILE A 89 -7.78 6.20 2.31
N HIS A 90 -8.05 5.43 1.26
CA HIS A 90 -9.31 4.72 1.08
C HIS A 90 -9.04 3.24 1.03
N GLY A 91 -9.84 2.45 1.74
CA GLY A 91 -9.69 1.01 1.77
C GLY A 91 -11.02 0.28 1.63
N ALA A 92 -10.97 -0.93 1.09
CA ALA A 92 -12.11 -1.83 1.02
C ALA A 92 -11.62 -3.26 1.25
N PHE A 93 -12.48 -4.08 1.85
CA PHE A 93 -12.27 -5.51 1.95
C PHE A 93 -13.09 -6.22 0.88
N LEU A 94 -12.45 -7.16 0.20
CA LEU A 94 -13.05 -7.95 -0.86
C LEU A 94 -12.97 -9.43 -0.49
N ARG A 95 -14.07 -10.14 -0.70
CA ARG A 95 -14.09 -11.61 -0.62
C ARG A 95 -14.12 -12.13 -2.05
N PRO A 96 -13.12 -12.93 -2.47
CA PRO A 96 -13.14 -13.48 -3.81
C PRO A 96 -14.33 -14.41 -4.00
N LEU A 97 -14.96 -14.32 -5.14
CA LEU A 97 -16.06 -15.21 -5.54
C LEU A 97 -15.49 -16.48 -6.19
N PRO A 98 -16.27 -17.58 -6.25
CA PRO A 98 -15.77 -18.85 -6.80
C PRO A 98 -15.23 -18.76 -8.23
N PHE A 99 -15.73 -17.81 -9.02
CA PHE A 99 -15.28 -17.59 -10.41
C PHE A 99 -14.10 -16.62 -10.53
N SER A 100 -13.60 -16.08 -9.42
CA SER A 100 -12.43 -15.19 -9.45
C SER A 100 -11.16 -15.97 -9.74
N ALA A 101 -10.29 -15.43 -10.60
CA ALA A 101 -8.97 -15.99 -10.85
C ALA A 101 -8.08 -15.89 -9.60
N ILE A 102 -8.34 -14.90 -8.75
CA ILE A 102 -7.62 -14.66 -7.48
C ILE A 102 -8.56 -15.05 -6.32
N ARG A 103 -8.18 -16.07 -5.57
CA ARG A 103 -9.00 -16.57 -4.46
C ARG A 103 -8.20 -17.42 -3.45
#